data_b7c55ce56e1062a6f0e0a8d3583dc80c
#
_entry.id   b7c55ce56e1062a6f0e0a8d3583dc80c
#
_cell.length_a   1.000
_cell.length_b   1.000
_cell.length_c   1.000
_cell.angle_alpha   90.00
_cell.angle_beta   90.00
_cell.angle_gamma   90.00
#
_symmetry.space_group_name_H-M   'P 1'
#
loop_
_entity.id
_entity.type
_entity.pdbx_description
1 polymer ?
#
loop_
_entity_poly.entity_id
_entity_poly.type
_entity_poly.pdbx_seq_one_letter_code
_entity_poly.pdbx_strand_id
1 'polypeptide(L)'
;MLNVGCLKKKIIHSPSSQRFIELDMIRGLAIILMILGHIFWDLDYFGLMPINSGIYSFLQSTVPPTFFLLVGISLVVSKKKIENITLKDEKKYYIRLIRRGLKILGLGMILTILTLIFIPQKPVFFGVLHCIGISVILSAPFLKYRKYNLLIAIMILLGSLAVAEYNVENPTIFHLVVGIHQTNVWRYTIDYFPLLPWFAICLLGIIIGDFLYSGNERKFRMPDLSKYRPVKIFQWCGQHSLMLYLVHQPIIAGALSVFLILK
;
A
#
# COMPACT_ATOMS: atom_id res chain seq x y z
N MET A 1 46.06 19.59 -43.42
CA MET A 1 45.42 20.42 -42.36
C MET A 1 43.95 20.00 -42.30
N LEU A 2 43.62 19.06 -41.47
CA LEU A 2 42.22 18.66 -41.26
C LEU A 2 41.91 18.81 -39.78
N ASN A 3 41.01 19.74 -39.51
CA ASN A 3 40.58 20.15 -38.20
C ASN A 3 39.59 19.12 -37.63
N VAL A 4 40.05 18.31 -36.68
CA VAL A 4 39.21 17.34 -36.00
C VAL A 4 38.47 18.08 -34.90
N GLY A 5 37.23 18.49 -35.21
CA GLY A 5 36.31 19.09 -34.28
C GLY A 5 35.97 18.13 -33.13
N CYS A 6 36.45 18.47 -31.96
CA CYS A 6 36.18 17.81 -30.69
C CYS A 6 34.69 17.93 -30.36
N LEU A 7 33.92 16.89 -30.66
CA LEU A 7 32.55 16.74 -30.19
C LEU A 7 32.53 16.61 -28.67
N LYS A 8 32.41 17.75 -27.97
CA LYS A 8 32.07 17.79 -26.56
C LYS A 8 30.77 17.04 -26.33
N LYS A 9 30.92 15.79 -25.90
CA LYS A 9 29.82 14.99 -25.37
C LYS A 9 29.18 15.74 -24.22
N LYS A 10 28.05 16.40 -24.49
CA LYS A 10 27.25 17.11 -23.51
C LYS A 10 26.88 16.08 -22.44
N ILE A 11 27.52 16.17 -21.28
CA ILE A 11 27.15 15.40 -20.11
C ILE A 11 25.75 15.89 -19.73
N ILE A 12 24.75 15.16 -20.18
CA ILE A 12 23.38 15.36 -19.74
C ILE A 12 23.41 15.02 -18.26
N HIS A 13 23.25 16.03 -17.42
CA HIS A 13 23.01 15.86 -15.99
C HIS A 13 21.92 14.80 -15.85
N SER A 14 22.21 13.72 -15.11
CA SER A 14 21.24 12.69 -14.77
C SER A 14 20.04 13.40 -14.15
N PRO A 15 18.82 13.20 -14.66
CA PRO A 15 17.66 13.82 -14.06
C PRO A 15 17.55 13.29 -12.65
N SER A 16 17.55 14.20 -11.67
CA SER A 16 17.17 13.95 -10.30
C SER A 16 15.97 13.02 -10.31
N SER A 17 16.06 11.93 -9.56
CA SER A 17 15.02 10.96 -9.20
C SER A 17 13.59 11.37 -9.60
N GLN A 18 13.26 11.27 -10.88
CA GLN A 18 11.94 11.65 -11.36
C GLN A 18 10.92 10.66 -10.78
N ARG A 19 10.05 11.15 -9.89
CA ARG A 19 8.91 10.38 -9.36
C ARG A 19 7.83 10.37 -10.43
N PHE A 20 7.09 9.28 -10.52
CA PHE A 20 5.94 9.18 -11.41
C PHE A 20 4.74 9.85 -10.74
N ILE A 21 4.33 11.00 -11.28
CA ILE A 21 3.26 11.86 -10.75
C ILE A 21 1.96 11.07 -10.62
N GLU A 22 1.63 10.23 -11.60
CA GLU A 22 0.44 9.41 -11.62
C GLU A 22 0.37 8.43 -10.45
N LEU A 23 1.49 7.81 -10.07
CA LEU A 23 1.51 6.88 -8.93
C LEU A 23 1.29 7.62 -7.61
N ASP A 24 1.89 8.80 -7.47
CA ASP A 24 1.69 9.62 -6.29
C ASP A 24 0.26 10.19 -6.25
N MET A 25 -0.32 10.58 -7.39
CA MET A 25 -1.72 11.02 -7.48
C MET A 25 -2.71 9.93 -7.08
N ILE A 26 -2.59 8.73 -7.65
CA ILE A 26 -3.51 7.62 -7.35
C ILE A 26 -3.39 7.24 -5.87
N ARG A 27 -2.17 7.24 -5.32
CA ARG A 27 -1.94 7.00 -3.90
C ARG A 27 -2.56 8.09 -3.03
N GLY A 28 -2.46 9.36 -3.46
CA GLY A 28 -3.09 10.50 -2.79
C GLY A 28 -4.61 10.46 -2.83
N LEU A 29 -5.19 10.07 -3.96
CA LEU A 29 -6.63 9.85 -4.05
C LEU A 29 -7.06 8.71 -3.12
N ALA A 30 -6.35 7.58 -3.14
CA ALA A 30 -6.67 6.44 -2.30
C ALA A 30 -6.59 6.77 -0.80
N ILE A 31 -5.59 7.57 -0.35
CA ILE A 31 -5.50 7.97 1.07
C ILE A 31 -6.65 8.92 1.47
N ILE A 32 -7.05 9.84 0.59
CA ILE A 32 -8.18 10.72 0.85
C ILE A 32 -9.48 9.91 0.95
N LEU A 33 -9.72 8.98 0.02
CA LEU A 33 -10.90 8.11 0.07
C LEU A 33 -10.90 7.20 1.30
N MET A 34 -9.74 6.74 1.74
CA MET A 34 -9.60 5.98 2.98
C MET A 34 -10.01 6.84 4.20
N ILE A 35 -9.50 8.07 4.29
CA ILE A 35 -9.84 8.99 5.38
C ILE A 35 -11.34 9.27 5.41
N LEU A 36 -11.96 9.50 4.24
CA LEU A 36 -13.41 9.69 4.12
C LEU A 36 -14.18 8.44 4.60
N GLY A 37 -13.72 7.25 4.23
CA GLY A 37 -14.32 6.00 4.71
C GLY A 37 -14.27 5.86 6.23
N HIS A 38 -13.15 6.22 6.85
CA HIS A 38 -13.02 6.22 8.31
C HIS A 38 -13.89 7.29 8.98
N ILE A 39 -14.02 8.49 8.40
CA ILE A 39 -14.95 9.52 8.91
C ILE A 39 -16.38 8.98 8.92
N PHE A 40 -16.84 8.36 7.83
CA PHE A 40 -18.20 7.79 7.79
C PHE A 40 -18.39 6.67 8.81
N TRP A 41 -17.36 5.80 8.95
CA TRP A 41 -17.41 4.72 9.94
C TRP A 41 -17.44 5.26 11.38
N ASP A 42 -16.64 6.26 11.70
CA ASP A 42 -16.60 6.87 13.03
C ASP A 42 -17.91 7.61 13.35
N LEU A 43 -18.49 8.34 12.38
CA LEU A 43 -19.79 9.01 12.54
C LEU A 43 -20.93 8.02 12.85
N ASP A 44 -20.93 6.85 12.21
CA ASP A 44 -21.88 5.77 12.49
C ASP A 44 -21.61 5.13 13.85
N TYR A 45 -20.34 4.85 14.16
CA TYR A 45 -19.91 4.26 15.42
C TYR A 45 -20.33 5.12 16.63
N PHE A 46 -20.26 6.43 16.52
CA PHE A 46 -20.69 7.38 17.54
C PHE A 46 -22.19 7.72 17.47
N GLY A 47 -22.96 7.10 16.59
CA GLY A 47 -24.39 7.31 16.42
C GLY A 47 -24.79 8.70 15.92
N LEU A 48 -23.87 9.42 15.29
CA LEU A 48 -24.11 10.77 14.77
C LEU A 48 -24.76 10.75 13.39
N MET A 49 -24.42 9.79 12.54
CA MET A 49 -24.96 9.66 11.18
C MET A 49 -24.91 8.18 10.75
N PRO A 50 -26.02 7.60 10.30
CA PRO A 50 -26.03 6.23 9.80
C PRO A 50 -25.17 6.13 8.54
N ILE A 51 -24.40 5.04 8.43
CA ILE A 51 -23.52 4.80 7.31
C ILE A 51 -24.34 4.53 6.03
N ASN A 52 -24.01 5.21 4.95
CA ASN A 52 -24.51 4.85 3.63
C ASN A 52 -23.82 3.58 3.15
N SER A 53 -24.52 2.44 3.20
CA SER A 53 -23.99 1.13 2.88
C SER A 53 -23.37 1.05 1.47
N GLY A 54 -23.96 1.73 0.48
CA GLY A 54 -23.45 1.73 -0.90
C GLY A 54 -22.12 2.45 -1.03
N ILE A 55 -22.00 3.67 -0.48
CA ILE A 55 -20.75 4.45 -0.52
C ILE A 55 -19.67 3.72 0.28
N TYR A 56 -20.00 3.23 1.46
CA TYR A 56 -19.02 2.54 2.30
C TYR A 56 -18.51 1.25 1.67
N SER A 57 -19.41 0.44 1.11
CA SER A 57 -19.05 -0.77 0.37
C SER A 57 -18.15 -0.46 -0.84
N PHE A 58 -18.46 0.60 -1.59
CA PHE A 58 -17.59 1.06 -2.67
C PHE A 58 -16.18 1.44 -2.17
N LEU A 59 -16.07 2.19 -1.08
CA LEU A 59 -14.78 2.56 -0.51
C LEU A 59 -14.01 1.35 -0.02
N GLN A 60 -14.67 0.43 0.69
CA GLN A 60 -14.04 -0.81 1.17
C GLN A 60 -13.56 -1.73 0.04
N SER A 61 -14.29 -1.79 -1.07
CA SER A 61 -13.91 -2.65 -2.20
C SER A 61 -12.85 -2.03 -3.11
N THR A 62 -12.67 -0.71 -3.09
CA THR A 62 -11.79 0.00 -4.04
C THR A 62 -10.48 0.44 -3.40
N VAL A 63 -10.52 0.97 -2.18
CA VAL A 63 -9.35 1.61 -1.56
C VAL A 63 -8.24 0.60 -1.22
N PRO A 64 -8.50 -0.49 -0.48
CA PRO A 64 -7.44 -1.42 -0.12
C PRO A 64 -6.77 -2.08 -1.34
N PRO A 65 -7.51 -2.62 -2.35
CA PRO A 65 -6.87 -3.18 -3.53
C PRO A 65 -5.97 -2.17 -4.24
N THR A 66 -6.38 -0.90 -4.33
CA THR A 66 -5.58 0.16 -4.93
C THR A 66 -4.25 0.35 -4.21
N PHE A 67 -4.23 0.33 -2.88
CA PHE A 67 -2.98 0.42 -2.11
C PHE A 67 -2.06 -0.78 -2.38
N PHE A 68 -2.57 -2.00 -2.35
CA PHE A 68 -1.76 -3.21 -2.60
C PHE A 68 -1.22 -3.26 -4.04
N LEU A 69 -2.02 -2.87 -5.04
CA LEU A 69 -1.56 -2.71 -6.42
C LEU A 69 -0.43 -1.68 -6.53
N LEU A 70 -0.60 -0.52 -5.91
CA LEU A 70 0.42 0.54 -5.91
C LEU A 70 1.70 0.14 -5.17
N VAL A 71 1.60 -0.70 -4.13
CA VAL A 71 2.78 -1.29 -3.50
C VAL A 71 3.55 -2.12 -4.52
N GLY A 72 2.90 -3.06 -5.21
CA GLY A 72 3.52 -3.92 -6.22
C GLY A 72 4.15 -3.12 -7.37
N ILE A 73 3.42 -2.15 -7.94
CA ILE A 73 3.94 -1.26 -8.99
C ILE A 73 5.18 -0.50 -8.51
N SER A 74 5.12 0.06 -7.30
CA SER A 74 6.22 0.85 -6.73
C SER A 74 7.48 0.02 -6.50
N LEU A 75 7.34 -1.27 -6.18
CA LEU A 75 8.47 -2.18 -6.02
C LEU A 75 9.20 -2.40 -7.34
N VAL A 76 8.47 -2.62 -8.44
CA VAL A 76 9.06 -2.78 -9.79
C VAL A 76 9.76 -1.51 -10.23
N VAL A 77 9.08 -0.37 -10.11
CA VAL A 77 9.65 0.94 -10.47
C VAL A 77 10.93 1.22 -9.69
N SER A 78 10.92 0.95 -8.38
CA SER A 78 12.10 1.12 -7.53
C SER A 78 13.26 0.19 -7.94
N LYS A 79 12.96 -1.07 -8.28
CA LYS A 79 13.97 -2.04 -8.74
C LYS A 79 14.61 -1.60 -10.05
N LYS A 80 13.79 -1.31 -11.07
CA LYS A 80 14.27 -0.91 -12.40
C LYS A 80 15.09 0.38 -12.35
N LYS A 81 14.73 1.31 -11.47
CA LYS A 81 15.48 2.55 -11.26
C LYS A 81 16.90 2.29 -10.75
N ILE A 82 17.05 1.35 -9.84
CA ILE A 82 18.36 0.99 -9.28
C ILE A 82 19.19 0.20 -10.28
N GLU A 83 18.59 -0.73 -11.03
CA GLU A 83 19.23 -1.47 -12.10
C GLU A 83 19.86 -0.55 -13.15
N ASN A 84 19.18 0.56 -13.49
CA ASN A 84 19.70 1.56 -14.43
C ASN A 84 20.87 2.40 -13.89
N ILE A 85 20.98 2.56 -12.58
CA ILE A 85 22.03 3.40 -11.95
C ILE A 85 23.24 2.56 -11.56
N THR A 86 23.03 1.32 -11.11
CA THR A 86 24.09 0.49 -10.52
C THR A 86 23.92 -0.97 -10.93
N LEU A 87 24.57 -1.35 -12.04
CA LEU A 87 24.53 -2.70 -12.60
C LEU A 87 25.07 -3.82 -11.69
N LYS A 88 25.63 -3.52 -10.51
CA LYS A 88 26.44 -4.46 -9.71
C LYS A 88 25.89 -4.84 -8.33
N ASP A 89 24.78 -4.27 -7.82
CA ASP A 89 24.45 -4.46 -6.41
C ASP A 89 23.00 -4.94 -6.16
N GLU A 90 22.63 -6.05 -6.80
CA GLU A 90 21.33 -6.70 -6.59
C GLU A 90 21.11 -7.02 -5.10
N LYS A 91 22.14 -7.47 -4.40
CA LYS A 91 22.09 -7.75 -2.96
C LYS A 91 21.72 -6.52 -2.12
N LYS A 92 22.28 -5.36 -2.44
CA LYS A 92 21.95 -4.09 -1.75
C LYS A 92 20.50 -3.66 -1.97
N TYR A 93 19.93 -3.96 -3.15
CA TYR A 93 18.52 -3.71 -3.41
C TYR A 93 17.64 -4.56 -2.50
N TYR A 94 17.87 -5.87 -2.42
CA TYR A 94 17.07 -6.76 -1.58
C TYR A 94 17.19 -6.44 -0.10
N ILE A 95 18.37 -6.06 0.38
CA ILE A 95 18.55 -5.59 1.76
C ILE A 95 17.71 -4.33 2.02
N ARG A 96 17.69 -3.36 1.09
CA ARG A 96 16.84 -2.17 1.22
C ARG A 96 15.35 -2.49 1.20
N LEU A 97 14.96 -3.45 0.36
CA LEU A 97 13.59 -3.94 0.28
C LEU A 97 13.14 -4.54 1.62
N ILE A 98 13.93 -5.46 2.17
CA ILE A 98 13.66 -6.09 3.46
C ILE A 98 13.60 -5.03 4.57
N ARG A 99 14.57 -4.12 4.64
CA ARG A 99 14.56 -3.03 5.63
C ARG A 99 13.32 -2.14 5.50
N ARG A 100 12.84 -1.88 4.29
CA ARG A 100 11.60 -1.12 4.05
C ARG A 100 10.40 -1.90 4.57
N GLY A 101 10.29 -3.18 4.25
CA GLY A 101 9.22 -4.05 4.74
C GLY A 101 9.21 -4.15 6.27
N LEU A 102 10.38 -4.34 6.90
CA LEU A 102 10.52 -4.37 8.35
C LEU A 102 10.14 -3.05 9.03
N LYS A 103 10.47 -1.90 8.42
CA LYS A 103 10.05 -0.59 8.94
C LYS A 103 8.52 -0.45 8.92
N ILE A 104 7.87 -0.86 7.84
CA ILE A 104 6.40 -0.80 7.74
C ILE A 104 5.76 -1.76 8.73
N LEU A 105 6.30 -2.98 8.84
CA LEU A 105 5.86 -3.97 9.83
C LEU A 105 6.02 -3.45 11.27
N GLY A 106 7.15 -2.83 11.58
CA GLY A 106 7.39 -2.21 12.88
C GLY A 106 6.38 -1.11 13.22
N LEU A 107 5.99 -0.27 12.24
CA LEU A 107 4.90 0.69 12.43
C LEU A 107 3.55 -0.01 12.68
N GLY A 108 3.28 -1.13 12.00
CA GLY A 108 2.12 -1.97 12.27
C GLY A 108 2.14 -2.49 13.73
N MET A 109 3.28 -3.00 14.20
CA MET A 109 3.43 -3.46 15.60
C MET A 109 3.20 -2.34 16.61
N ILE A 110 3.65 -1.11 16.32
CA ILE A 110 3.36 0.06 17.16
C ILE A 110 1.84 0.30 17.22
N LEU A 111 1.12 0.22 16.10
CA LEU A 111 -0.34 0.33 16.09
C LEU A 111 -1.01 -0.79 16.91
N THR A 112 -0.50 -2.03 16.84
CA THR A 112 -0.99 -3.13 17.69
C THR A 112 -0.85 -2.76 19.16
N ILE A 113 0.32 -2.30 19.60
CA ILE A 113 0.56 -1.92 20.99
C ILE A 113 -0.36 -0.76 21.41
N LEU A 114 -0.49 0.28 20.58
CA LEU A 114 -1.36 1.42 20.86
C LEU A 114 -2.83 0.97 20.98
N THR A 115 -3.31 0.14 20.06
CA THR A 115 -4.70 -0.33 20.10
C THR A 115 -4.97 -1.30 21.25
N LEU A 116 -3.98 -2.10 21.67
CA LEU A 116 -4.08 -2.92 22.89
C LEU A 116 -4.21 -2.05 24.16
N ILE A 117 -3.59 -0.89 24.20
CA ILE A 117 -3.68 0.03 25.35
C ILE A 117 -4.98 0.83 25.34
N PHE A 118 -5.36 1.41 24.18
CA PHE A 118 -6.48 2.35 24.09
C PHE A 118 -7.81 1.70 23.73
N ILE A 119 -7.80 0.55 23.02
CA ILE A 119 -9.00 -0.15 22.56
C ILE A 119 -8.83 -1.66 22.79
N PRO A 120 -8.63 -2.11 24.04
CA PRO A 120 -8.30 -3.52 24.36
C PRO A 120 -9.35 -4.54 23.91
N GLN A 121 -10.61 -4.10 23.68
CA GLN A 121 -11.70 -4.98 23.24
C GLN A 121 -11.58 -5.35 21.76
N LYS A 122 -10.92 -4.51 20.94
CA LYS A 122 -10.78 -4.70 19.48
C LYS A 122 -9.41 -4.25 18.98
N PRO A 123 -8.29 -4.81 19.49
CA PRO A 123 -6.97 -4.38 19.06
C PRO A 123 -6.69 -4.80 17.62
N VAL A 124 -5.75 -4.14 16.96
CA VAL A 124 -5.26 -4.51 15.65
C VAL A 124 -4.23 -5.63 15.80
N PHE A 125 -4.58 -6.87 15.46
CA PHE A 125 -3.64 -7.99 15.50
C PHE A 125 -2.85 -8.13 14.19
N PHE A 126 -3.53 -8.03 13.06
CA PHE A 126 -2.91 -8.14 11.74
C PHE A 126 -3.61 -7.20 10.74
N GLY A 127 -3.30 -5.91 10.84
CA GLY A 127 -3.88 -4.88 9.98
C GLY A 127 -3.10 -4.64 8.68
N VAL A 128 -3.54 -3.63 7.94
CA VAL A 128 -3.00 -3.32 6.59
C VAL A 128 -1.49 -3.08 6.57
N LEU A 129 -0.90 -2.42 7.59
CA LEU A 129 0.55 -2.20 7.64
C LEU A 129 1.33 -3.50 7.87
N HIS A 130 0.80 -4.43 8.65
CA HIS A 130 1.42 -5.76 8.82
C HIS A 130 1.43 -6.49 7.48
N CYS A 131 0.28 -6.54 6.80
CA CYS A 131 0.14 -7.19 5.51
C CYS A 131 1.05 -6.55 4.44
N ILE A 132 1.09 -5.22 4.34
CA ILE A 132 1.97 -4.52 3.39
C ILE A 132 3.45 -4.78 3.73
N GLY A 133 3.84 -4.70 5.01
CA GLY A 133 5.21 -4.94 5.45
C GLY A 133 5.71 -6.32 5.05
N ILE A 134 4.92 -7.36 5.34
CA ILE A 134 5.23 -8.73 4.97
C ILE A 134 5.17 -8.92 3.44
N SER A 135 4.17 -8.35 2.75
CA SER A 135 4.05 -8.41 1.28
C SER A 135 5.28 -7.82 0.60
N VAL A 136 5.83 -6.72 1.09
CA VAL A 136 7.06 -6.10 0.58
C VAL A 136 8.24 -7.06 0.73
N ILE A 137 8.39 -7.72 1.88
CA ILE A 137 9.48 -8.69 2.12
C ILE A 137 9.32 -9.91 1.22
N LEU A 138 8.13 -10.50 1.18
CA LEU A 138 7.83 -11.67 0.36
C LEU A 138 7.95 -11.39 -1.15
N SER A 139 7.80 -10.15 -1.58
CA SER A 139 7.93 -9.77 -2.99
C SER A 139 9.34 -9.92 -3.56
N ALA A 140 10.37 -10.11 -2.72
CA ALA A 140 11.76 -10.23 -3.15
C ALA A 140 11.98 -11.27 -4.28
N PRO A 141 11.61 -12.55 -4.13
CA PRO A 141 11.78 -13.56 -5.19
C PRO A 141 10.89 -13.26 -6.41
N PHE A 142 9.70 -12.70 -6.22
CA PHE A 142 8.74 -12.40 -7.27
C PHE A 142 9.16 -11.24 -8.18
N LEU A 143 10.01 -10.35 -7.70
CA LEU A 143 10.66 -9.33 -8.51
C LEU A 143 11.74 -9.91 -9.41
N LYS A 144 12.30 -11.09 -9.09
CA LYS A 144 13.29 -11.80 -9.91
C LYS A 144 12.62 -12.71 -10.94
N TYR A 145 11.65 -13.52 -10.51
CA TYR A 145 11.00 -14.58 -11.30
C TYR A 145 9.61 -14.15 -11.81
N ARG A 146 9.53 -12.98 -12.46
CA ARG A 146 8.28 -12.29 -12.84
C ARG A 146 7.30 -13.13 -13.66
N LYS A 147 7.79 -14.05 -14.48
CA LYS A 147 6.96 -14.89 -15.38
C LYS A 147 5.96 -15.80 -14.63
N TYR A 148 6.25 -16.12 -13.37
CA TYR A 148 5.38 -16.98 -12.57
C TYR A 148 4.37 -16.20 -11.71
N ASN A 149 4.49 -14.88 -11.63
CA ASN A 149 3.68 -14.07 -10.72
C ASN A 149 2.19 -14.18 -10.99
N LEU A 150 1.77 -14.27 -12.26
CA LEU A 150 0.37 -14.40 -12.61
C LEU A 150 -0.20 -15.74 -12.12
N LEU A 151 0.51 -16.84 -12.38
CA LEU A 151 0.10 -18.17 -11.93
C LEU A 151 -0.01 -18.21 -10.41
N ILE A 152 0.99 -17.68 -9.71
CA ILE A 152 1.03 -17.68 -8.25
C ILE A 152 -0.06 -16.76 -7.68
N ALA A 153 -0.32 -15.59 -8.29
CA ALA A 153 -1.42 -14.72 -7.88
C ALA A 153 -2.79 -15.43 -8.02
N ILE A 154 -3.01 -16.14 -9.13
CA ILE A 154 -4.23 -16.93 -9.33
C ILE A 154 -4.34 -18.04 -8.27
N MET A 155 -3.26 -18.78 -8.01
CA MET A 155 -3.27 -19.83 -6.98
C MET A 155 -3.58 -19.26 -5.59
N ILE A 156 -3.02 -18.10 -5.23
CA ILE A 156 -3.31 -17.42 -3.97
C ILE A 156 -4.78 -17.00 -3.91
N LEU A 157 -5.34 -16.43 -4.99
CA LEU A 157 -6.75 -16.04 -5.04
C LEU A 157 -7.68 -17.25 -4.90
N LEU A 158 -7.41 -18.34 -5.61
CA LEU A 158 -8.19 -19.59 -5.46
C LEU A 158 -8.04 -20.18 -4.06
N GLY A 159 -6.83 -20.19 -3.51
CA GLY A 159 -6.57 -20.62 -2.14
C GLY A 159 -7.30 -19.77 -1.10
N SER A 160 -7.43 -18.45 -1.34
CA SER A 160 -8.18 -17.58 -0.43
C SER A 160 -9.68 -17.91 -0.36
N LEU A 161 -10.28 -18.37 -1.46
CA LEU A 161 -11.68 -18.84 -1.47
C LEU A 161 -11.83 -20.09 -0.62
N ALA A 162 -10.91 -21.05 -0.75
CA ALA A 162 -10.92 -22.26 0.07
C ALA A 162 -10.72 -21.95 1.56
N VAL A 163 -9.78 -21.03 1.87
CA VAL A 163 -9.48 -20.63 3.26
C VAL A 163 -10.65 -19.89 3.90
N ALA A 164 -11.43 -19.11 3.14
CA ALA A 164 -12.57 -18.35 3.64
C ALA A 164 -13.70 -19.22 4.23
N GLU A 165 -13.77 -20.47 3.83
CA GLU A 165 -14.74 -21.44 4.37
C GLU A 165 -14.31 -22.05 5.71
N TYR A 166 -13.02 -21.93 6.06
CA TYR A 166 -12.51 -22.50 7.31
C TYR A 166 -12.68 -21.52 8.47
N ASN A 167 -13.39 -21.98 9.49
CA ASN A 167 -13.57 -21.27 10.75
C ASN A 167 -12.84 -22.00 11.87
N VAL A 168 -12.05 -21.26 12.67
CA VAL A 168 -11.31 -21.78 13.81
C VAL A 168 -11.70 -20.99 15.04
N GLU A 169 -12.18 -21.65 16.08
CA GLU A 169 -12.64 -21.00 17.32
C GLU A 169 -11.52 -20.21 18.03
N ASN A 170 -10.31 -20.77 18.06
CA ASN A 170 -9.13 -20.15 18.68
C ASN A 170 -8.01 -19.99 17.64
N PRO A 171 -8.06 -18.95 16.77
CA PRO A 171 -7.05 -18.77 15.74
C PRO A 171 -5.70 -18.37 16.36
N THR A 172 -4.64 -19.06 15.95
CA THR A 172 -3.27 -18.64 16.24
C THR A 172 -2.90 -17.43 15.35
N ILE A 173 -1.79 -16.75 15.69
CA ILE A 173 -1.27 -15.66 14.83
C ILE A 173 -1.06 -16.14 13.39
N PHE A 174 -0.57 -17.36 13.20
CA PHE A 174 -0.39 -17.93 11.86
C PHE A 174 -1.71 -18.04 11.09
N HIS A 175 -2.78 -18.50 11.73
CA HIS A 175 -4.13 -18.55 11.14
C HIS A 175 -4.58 -17.16 10.71
N LEU A 176 -4.42 -16.14 11.56
CA LEU A 176 -4.77 -14.75 11.25
C LEU A 176 -3.94 -14.18 10.09
N VAL A 177 -2.65 -14.49 10.01
CA VAL A 177 -1.78 -14.07 8.91
C VAL A 177 -2.24 -14.65 7.58
N VAL A 178 -2.63 -15.93 7.55
CA VAL A 178 -3.07 -16.62 6.33
C VAL A 178 -4.48 -16.21 5.92
N GLY A 179 -5.37 -15.93 6.86
CA GLY A 179 -6.76 -15.56 6.58
C GLY A 179 -7.79 -16.52 7.18
N ILE A 180 -7.35 -17.44 8.04
CA ILE A 180 -8.23 -18.35 8.80
C ILE A 180 -8.58 -17.66 10.11
N HIS A 181 -9.87 -17.45 10.36
CA HIS A 181 -10.33 -16.74 11.54
C HIS A 181 -11.70 -17.26 12.01
N GLN A 182 -12.15 -16.75 13.15
CA GLN A 182 -13.50 -16.99 13.61
C GLN A 182 -14.54 -16.32 12.71
N THR A 183 -15.76 -16.85 12.71
CA THR A 183 -16.90 -16.18 12.12
C THR A 183 -17.02 -14.78 12.70
N ASN A 184 -17.07 -13.75 11.84
CA ASN A 184 -17.17 -12.35 12.24
C ASN A 184 -15.92 -11.81 12.99
N VAL A 185 -14.75 -11.88 12.35
CA VAL A 185 -13.46 -11.35 12.86
C VAL A 185 -13.54 -9.90 13.34
N TRP A 186 -14.42 -9.08 12.77
CA TRP A 186 -14.65 -7.68 13.13
C TRP A 186 -15.19 -7.45 14.55
N ARG A 187 -15.60 -8.51 15.26
CA ARG A 187 -15.91 -8.42 16.69
C ARG A 187 -14.65 -8.28 17.55
N TYR A 188 -13.51 -8.75 17.05
CA TYR A 188 -12.28 -8.87 17.82
C TYR A 188 -11.16 -7.94 17.37
N THR A 189 -11.30 -7.30 16.22
CA THR A 189 -10.30 -6.38 15.69
C THR A 189 -10.94 -5.30 14.83
N ILE A 190 -10.37 -4.08 14.86
CA ILE A 190 -10.85 -2.95 14.04
C ILE A 190 -10.19 -2.89 12.66
N ASP A 191 -9.04 -3.57 12.48
CA ASP A 191 -8.31 -3.59 11.21
C ASP A 191 -7.75 -5.00 10.97
N TYR A 192 -8.16 -5.64 9.86
CA TYR A 192 -7.75 -6.98 9.52
C TYR A 192 -7.53 -7.15 8.02
N PHE A 193 -6.27 -7.46 7.65
CA PHE A 193 -5.85 -7.67 6.28
C PHE A 193 -4.91 -8.87 6.18
N PRO A 194 -5.44 -10.10 6.04
CA PRO A 194 -4.60 -11.30 5.92
C PRO A 194 -3.80 -11.30 4.62
N LEU A 195 -2.75 -12.11 4.53
CA LEU A 195 -1.96 -12.24 3.30
C LEU A 195 -2.80 -12.76 2.13
N LEU A 196 -3.74 -13.65 2.38
CA LEU A 196 -4.70 -14.11 1.37
C LEU A 196 -6.01 -13.31 1.51
N PRO A 197 -6.49 -12.63 0.47
CA PRO A 197 -5.98 -12.55 -0.92
C PRO A 197 -4.99 -11.40 -1.20
N TRP A 198 -4.67 -10.56 -0.24
CA TRP A 198 -4.04 -9.24 -0.43
C TRP A 198 -2.65 -9.30 -1.06
N PHE A 199 -1.87 -10.34 -0.76
CA PHE A 199 -0.57 -10.54 -1.41
C PHE A 199 -0.71 -10.84 -2.91
N ALA A 200 -1.76 -11.54 -3.33
CA ALA A 200 -2.03 -11.73 -4.76
C ALA A 200 -2.24 -10.41 -5.49
N ILE A 201 -2.95 -9.45 -4.88
CA ILE A 201 -3.17 -8.11 -5.45
C ILE A 201 -1.83 -7.37 -5.56
N CYS A 202 -0.94 -7.52 -4.58
CA CYS A 202 0.42 -6.98 -4.68
C CYS A 202 1.21 -7.60 -5.84
N LEU A 203 1.11 -8.92 -6.08
CA LEU A 203 1.73 -9.59 -7.22
C LEU A 203 1.16 -9.11 -8.56
N LEU A 204 -0.15 -8.89 -8.66
CA LEU A 204 -0.77 -8.26 -9.83
C LEU A 204 -0.22 -6.85 -10.04
N GLY A 205 0.01 -6.09 -8.98
CA GLY A 205 0.69 -4.80 -9.04
C GLY A 205 2.11 -4.89 -9.60
N ILE A 206 2.87 -5.94 -9.26
CA ILE A 206 4.20 -6.20 -9.83
C ILE A 206 4.10 -6.45 -11.35
N ILE A 207 3.12 -7.23 -11.80
CA ILE A 207 2.90 -7.52 -13.23
C ILE A 207 2.55 -6.24 -13.98
N ILE A 208 1.58 -5.47 -13.47
CA ILE A 208 1.15 -4.19 -14.05
C ILE A 208 2.33 -3.20 -14.10
N GLY A 209 3.11 -3.11 -13.03
CA GLY A 209 4.30 -2.25 -12.97
C GLY A 209 5.36 -2.64 -14.00
N ASP A 210 5.55 -3.92 -14.25
CA ASP A 210 6.49 -4.40 -15.26
C ASP A 210 6.01 -4.12 -16.69
N PHE A 211 4.70 -4.19 -16.90
CA PHE A 211 4.07 -3.88 -18.18
C PHE A 211 4.10 -2.38 -18.49
N LEU A 212 3.78 -1.53 -17.52
CA LEU A 212 3.60 -0.09 -17.72
C LEU A 212 4.91 0.73 -17.66
N TYR A 213 5.92 0.27 -16.94
CA TYR A 213 7.14 1.04 -16.69
C TYR A 213 8.40 0.30 -17.17
N SER A 214 9.38 1.03 -17.70
CA SER A 214 10.70 0.52 -18.08
C SER A 214 11.79 1.44 -17.51
N GLY A 215 12.37 1.04 -16.38
CA GLY A 215 13.36 1.88 -15.71
C GLY A 215 12.78 3.21 -15.22
N ASN A 216 13.28 4.31 -15.77
CA ASN A 216 12.81 5.66 -15.47
C ASN A 216 11.76 6.18 -16.46
N GLU A 217 11.26 5.34 -17.37
CA GLU A 217 10.37 5.74 -18.45
C GLU A 217 9.02 5.04 -18.34
N ARG A 218 7.97 5.76 -18.76
CA ARG A 218 6.64 5.19 -18.98
C ARG A 218 6.60 4.54 -20.35
N LYS A 219 5.92 3.41 -20.47
CA LYS A 219 5.61 2.78 -21.77
C LYS A 219 4.32 3.31 -22.40
N PHE A 220 3.68 4.29 -21.76
CA PHE A 220 2.45 4.93 -22.23
C PHE A 220 2.62 6.46 -22.26
N ARG A 221 1.81 7.11 -23.11
CA ARG A 221 1.78 8.57 -23.21
C ARG A 221 0.82 9.14 -22.17
N MET A 222 1.27 10.14 -21.43
CA MET A 222 0.46 10.87 -20.46
C MET A 222 0.71 12.36 -20.62
N PRO A 223 -0.34 13.20 -20.65
CA PRO A 223 -0.18 14.65 -20.66
C PRO A 223 0.50 15.14 -19.38
N ASP A 224 1.15 16.29 -19.46
CA ASP A 224 1.75 16.92 -18.28
C ASP A 224 0.66 17.53 -17.40
N LEU A 225 0.29 16.78 -16.36
CA LEU A 225 -0.71 17.19 -15.37
C LEU A 225 -0.12 18.00 -14.20
N SER A 226 1.21 18.16 -14.14
CA SER A 226 1.90 18.80 -13.00
C SER A 226 1.50 20.27 -12.79
N LYS A 227 0.93 20.93 -13.81
CA LYS A 227 0.51 22.33 -13.78
C LYS A 227 -0.79 22.56 -13.00
N TYR A 228 -1.63 21.54 -12.85
CA TYR A 228 -2.94 21.68 -12.20
C TYR A 228 -2.83 21.64 -10.68
N ARG A 229 -3.44 22.61 -9.98
CA ARG A 229 -3.44 22.68 -8.50
C ARG A 229 -3.99 21.42 -7.83
N PRO A 230 -5.14 20.84 -8.24
CA PRO A 230 -5.64 19.61 -7.63
C PRO A 230 -4.64 18.44 -7.71
N VAL A 231 -3.93 18.33 -8.85
CA VAL A 231 -2.91 17.30 -9.05
C VAL A 231 -1.78 17.41 -8.03
N LYS A 232 -1.35 18.63 -7.72
CA LYS A 232 -0.30 18.89 -6.71
C LYS A 232 -0.76 18.48 -5.31
N ILE A 233 -2.03 18.69 -4.98
CA ILE A 233 -2.61 18.28 -3.68
C ILE A 233 -2.60 16.74 -3.60
N PHE A 234 -3.16 16.05 -4.59
CA PHE A 234 -3.14 14.58 -4.60
C PHE A 234 -1.71 14.03 -4.59
N GLN A 235 -0.80 14.63 -5.34
CA GLN A 235 0.61 14.23 -5.34
C GLN A 235 1.24 14.39 -3.96
N TRP A 236 0.99 15.51 -3.28
CA TRP A 236 1.48 15.74 -1.92
C TRP A 236 0.92 14.71 -0.94
N CYS A 237 -0.39 14.46 -0.96
CA CYS A 237 -1.04 13.43 -0.16
C CYS A 237 -0.43 12.04 -0.42
N GLY A 238 -0.19 11.70 -1.68
CA GLY A 238 0.43 10.43 -2.05
C GLY A 238 1.87 10.27 -1.56
N GLN A 239 2.64 11.35 -1.58
CA GLN A 239 4.01 11.35 -1.07
C GLN A 239 4.07 11.19 0.45
N HIS A 240 3.07 11.69 1.17
CA HIS A 240 2.95 11.64 2.63
C HIS A 240 1.93 10.60 3.11
N SER A 241 1.52 9.67 2.23
CA SER A 241 0.43 8.72 2.51
C SER A 241 0.63 7.89 3.77
N LEU A 242 1.85 7.48 4.09
CA LEU A 242 2.13 6.72 5.31
C LEU A 242 1.93 7.57 6.58
N MET A 243 2.36 8.84 6.55
CA MET A 243 2.15 9.77 7.67
C MET A 243 0.65 10.05 7.84
N LEU A 244 -0.06 10.36 6.75
CA LEU A 244 -1.51 10.58 6.77
C LEU A 244 -2.26 9.35 7.28
N TYR A 245 -1.83 8.15 6.88
CA TYR A 245 -2.36 6.88 7.38
C TYR A 245 -2.18 6.73 8.90
N LEU A 246 -1.05 7.15 9.48
CA LEU A 246 -0.80 6.99 10.91
C LEU A 246 -1.57 8.01 11.76
N VAL A 247 -1.77 9.23 11.25
CA VAL A 247 -2.34 10.32 12.06
C VAL A 247 -3.84 10.52 11.89
N HIS A 248 -4.45 9.99 10.81
CA HIS A 248 -5.86 10.28 10.52
C HIS A 248 -6.81 9.81 11.62
N GLN A 249 -6.66 8.55 12.07
CA GLN A 249 -7.60 7.97 13.04
C GLN A 249 -7.52 8.63 14.43
N PRO A 250 -6.33 8.88 15.02
CA PRO A 250 -6.22 9.66 16.24
C PRO A 250 -6.85 11.06 16.13
N ILE A 251 -6.71 11.73 14.97
CA ILE A 251 -7.29 13.07 14.75
C ILE A 251 -8.81 12.98 14.67
N ILE A 252 -9.35 12.05 13.86
CA ILE A 252 -10.81 11.94 13.66
C ILE A 252 -11.48 11.52 14.98
N ALA A 253 -11.02 10.45 15.60
CA ALA A 253 -11.59 9.96 16.86
C ALA A 253 -11.46 10.99 17.99
N GLY A 254 -10.30 11.68 18.09
CA GLY A 254 -10.10 12.75 19.06
C GLY A 254 -11.05 13.94 18.84
N ALA A 255 -11.21 14.40 17.60
CA ALA A 255 -12.12 15.48 17.27
C ALA A 255 -13.58 15.15 17.59
N LEU A 256 -14.03 13.93 17.24
CA LEU A 256 -15.38 13.46 17.52
C LEU A 256 -15.63 13.28 19.02
N SER A 257 -14.65 12.77 19.76
CA SER A 257 -14.75 12.63 21.23
C SER A 257 -14.91 13.99 21.91
N VAL A 258 -14.10 14.99 21.53
CA VAL A 258 -14.23 16.37 22.03
C VAL A 258 -15.59 16.96 21.68
N PHE A 259 -16.07 16.79 20.45
CA PHE A 259 -17.39 17.27 20.03
C PHE A 259 -18.52 16.67 20.86
N LEU A 260 -18.45 15.38 21.19
CA LEU A 260 -19.47 14.70 22.01
C LEU A 260 -19.45 15.13 23.48
N ILE A 261 -18.28 15.50 24.02
CA ILE A 261 -18.18 16.01 25.41
C ILE A 261 -18.76 17.42 25.53
N LEU A 262 -18.63 18.21 24.44
CA LEU A 262 -19.15 19.61 24.44
C LEU A 262 -20.65 19.73 24.10
N LYS A 263 -21.29 18.66 23.66
CA LYS A 263 -22.71 18.59 23.33
C LYS A 263 -23.54 18.12 24.53
#